data_c892d6b923cfb5d5400eaefcbbffb45e
#
_entry.id   c892d6b923cfb5d5400eaefcbbffb45e
#
_cell.length_a   1.000
_cell.length_b   1.000
_cell.length_c   1.000
_cell.angle_alpha   90.00
_cell.angle_beta   90.00
_cell.angle_gamma   90.00
#
_symmetry.space_group_name_H-M   'P 1'
#
loop_
_entity.id
_entity.type
_entity.pdbx_description
1 polymer ?
#
loop_
_entity_poly.entity_id
_entity_poly.type
_entity_poly.pdbx_seq_one_letter_code
_entity_poly.pdbx_strand_id
1 'polypeptide(L)'
;MSKSVYIVLVNYNGMKYLDDFMDSMHKQTYTNYKIVFVDSASTDGSAEYFKNTWTEAKTIIKKENVGFARGCNIGIEYAKRKKADYVLLLNIDTVLDNNLIEELVKYSEGERVVSPKIYSTRDKVDIWYGGGDLNYETGCHAQYHDERLEKENFDLCHEITFVSGCCMLIPIEVIKRVGGLDEKYFMYYDDDDMSLRFRKEGVEMRYIYSSSLWHKVGGSYAGKKNILTEYYFTRNRLYLMKKHKDIMRTSYHKIAKEIFEQKVYKAGANDKQYIPYVLRGICDFYIGKMGKSSCKF
;
A
#
# COMPACT_ATOMS: atom_id res chain seq x y z
N MET A 1 11.15 19.04 20.32
CA MET A 1 9.97 19.43 19.51
C MET A 1 9.35 18.17 18.94
N SER A 2 8.02 18.07 18.90
CA SER A 2 7.35 16.92 18.28
C SER A 2 7.64 16.89 16.78
N LYS A 3 7.85 15.70 16.24
CA LYS A 3 8.14 15.48 14.81
C LYS A 3 6.93 15.79 13.94
N SER A 4 7.13 16.42 12.80
CA SER A 4 6.04 16.74 11.87
C SER A 4 5.72 15.54 10.97
N VAL A 5 4.45 15.10 10.93
CA VAL A 5 3.96 13.99 10.10
C VAL A 5 3.10 14.54 8.97
N TYR A 6 3.43 14.21 7.73
CA TYR A 6 2.57 14.49 6.58
C TYR A 6 1.87 13.22 6.14
N ILE A 7 0.55 13.18 6.30
CA ILE A 7 -0.30 12.05 5.94
C ILE A 7 -0.69 12.21 4.48
N VAL A 8 -0.28 11.28 3.65
CA VAL A 8 -0.58 11.26 2.22
C VAL A 8 -1.72 10.29 1.96
N LEU A 9 -2.84 10.82 1.49
CA LEU A 9 -4.04 10.08 1.13
C LEU A 9 -4.23 10.14 -0.38
N VAL A 10 -4.41 8.97 -1.01
CA VAL A 10 -4.77 8.89 -2.43
C VAL A 10 -6.22 8.49 -2.54
N ASN A 11 -7.03 9.33 -3.17
CA ASN A 11 -8.46 9.10 -3.36
C ASN A 11 -8.80 8.79 -4.82
N TYR A 12 -9.67 7.78 -5.00
CA TYR A 12 -10.36 7.54 -6.25
C TYR A 12 -11.75 6.95 -5.97
N ASN A 13 -12.80 7.78 -6.10
CA ASN A 13 -14.19 7.43 -5.84
C ASN A 13 -14.42 6.86 -4.42
N GLY A 14 -13.88 7.53 -3.41
CA GLY A 14 -13.87 7.07 -2.02
C GLY A 14 -14.90 7.73 -1.11
N MET A 15 -15.95 8.38 -1.63
CA MET A 15 -16.94 9.12 -0.83
C MET A 15 -17.44 8.34 0.38
N LYS A 16 -17.79 7.08 0.19
CA LYS A 16 -18.37 6.23 1.24
C LYS A 16 -17.45 5.94 2.45
N TYR A 17 -16.17 6.31 2.36
CA TYR A 17 -15.21 6.06 3.43
C TYR A 17 -14.84 7.31 4.22
N LEU A 18 -15.09 8.50 3.64
CA LEU A 18 -14.54 9.75 4.15
C LEU A 18 -15.02 10.11 5.55
N ASP A 19 -16.30 9.91 5.86
CA ASP A 19 -16.84 10.30 7.18
C ASP A 19 -16.18 9.51 8.31
N ASP A 20 -16.17 8.18 8.22
CA ASP A 20 -15.55 7.34 9.24
C ASP A 20 -14.03 7.58 9.36
N PHE A 21 -13.36 7.83 8.20
CA PHE A 21 -11.95 8.18 8.17
C PHE A 21 -11.69 9.50 8.92
N MET A 22 -12.42 10.56 8.55
CA MET A 22 -12.26 11.88 9.16
C MET A 22 -12.57 11.87 10.66
N ASP A 23 -13.63 11.17 11.06
CA ASP A 23 -14.00 11.02 12.48
C ASP A 23 -12.88 10.33 13.28
N SER A 24 -12.21 9.33 12.72
CA SER A 24 -11.10 8.67 13.37
C SER A 24 -9.83 9.54 13.42
N MET A 25 -9.62 10.35 12.40
CA MET A 25 -8.50 11.29 12.35
C MET A 25 -8.65 12.42 13.39
N HIS A 26 -9.85 12.96 13.60
CA HIS A 26 -10.10 13.99 14.62
C HIS A 26 -9.85 13.49 16.05
N LYS A 27 -9.86 12.17 16.27
CA LYS A 27 -9.60 11.55 17.58
C LYS A 27 -8.13 11.23 17.84
N GLN A 28 -7.23 11.51 16.90
CA GLN A 28 -5.81 11.20 17.09
C GLN A 28 -5.20 12.02 18.25
N THR A 29 -4.48 11.32 19.13
CA THR A 29 -3.74 11.93 20.24
C THR A 29 -2.53 12.73 19.77
N TYR A 30 -1.91 12.31 18.67
CA TYR A 30 -0.81 13.03 18.04
C TYR A 30 -1.33 14.19 17.20
N THR A 31 -0.93 15.42 17.54
CA THR A 31 -1.49 16.63 16.92
C THR A 31 -0.60 17.31 15.89
N ASN A 32 0.72 16.98 15.83
CA ASN A 32 1.64 17.60 14.87
C ASN A 32 1.63 16.87 13.52
N TYR A 33 0.44 16.76 12.92
CA TYR A 33 0.29 16.21 11.57
C TYR A 33 -0.39 17.19 10.62
N LYS A 34 -0.20 16.95 9.32
CA LYS A 34 -0.89 17.63 8.22
C LYS A 34 -1.30 16.63 7.16
N ILE A 35 -2.46 16.85 6.54
CA ILE A 35 -2.98 15.97 5.51
C ILE A 35 -2.69 16.54 4.13
N VAL A 36 -2.24 15.66 3.22
CA VAL A 36 -2.12 15.90 1.79
C VAL A 36 -3.04 14.92 1.09
N PHE A 37 -4.19 15.42 0.66
CA PHE A 37 -5.19 14.63 -0.05
C PHE A 37 -4.99 14.78 -1.55
N VAL A 38 -4.66 13.67 -2.22
CA VAL A 38 -4.42 13.62 -3.67
C VAL A 38 -5.58 12.88 -4.33
N ASP A 39 -6.44 13.62 -5.00
CA ASP A 39 -7.56 13.05 -5.73
C ASP A 39 -7.17 12.67 -7.16
N SER A 40 -7.42 11.43 -7.52
CA SER A 40 -7.12 10.82 -8.82
C SER A 40 -8.29 10.91 -9.80
N ALA A 41 -8.87 12.11 -9.99
CA ALA A 41 -10.02 12.37 -10.86
C ALA A 41 -11.27 11.57 -10.46
N SER A 42 -11.67 11.67 -9.20
CA SER A 42 -12.91 11.09 -8.71
C SER A 42 -14.15 11.75 -9.35
N THR A 43 -15.20 10.99 -9.53
CA THR A 43 -16.48 11.44 -10.12
C THR A 43 -17.66 11.31 -9.16
N ASP A 44 -17.41 10.86 -7.94
CA ASP A 44 -18.41 10.61 -6.89
C ASP A 44 -18.65 11.80 -5.93
N GLY A 45 -17.98 12.94 -6.19
CA GLY A 45 -18.06 14.13 -5.33
C GLY A 45 -17.11 14.12 -4.14
N SER A 46 -16.37 13.03 -3.89
CA SER A 46 -15.47 12.88 -2.73
C SER A 46 -14.39 13.96 -2.63
N ALA A 47 -13.84 14.40 -3.78
CA ALA A 47 -12.80 15.41 -3.80
C ALA A 47 -13.29 16.76 -3.28
N GLU A 48 -14.48 17.19 -3.71
CA GLU A 48 -15.07 18.44 -3.28
C GLU A 48 -15.55 18.35 -1.82
N TYR A 49 -16.19 17.25 -1.47
CA TYR A 49 -16.62 16.98 -0.10
C TYR A 49 -15.45 17.07 0.89
N PHE A 50 -14.36 16.36 0.65
CA PHE A 50 -13.18 16.40 1.52
C PHE A 50 -12.58 17.81 1.61
N LYS A 51 -12.42 18.50 0.48
CA LYS A 51 -11.87 19.87 0.44
C LYS A 51 -12.69 20.85 1.25
N ASN A 52 -14.02 20.72 1.25
CA ASN A 52 -14.92 21.62 1.97
C ASN A 52 -15.02 21.28 3.46
N THR A 53 -14.88 20.00 3.82
CA THR A 53 -14.99 19.54 5.21
C THR A 53 -13.67 19.62 5.95
N TRP A 54 -12.53 19.35 5.28
CA TRP A 54 -11.19 19.44 5.88
C TRP A 54 -10.37 20.56 5.24
N THR A 55 -10.72 21.79 5.60
CA THR A 55 -10.16 23.02 4.98
C THR A 55 -8.67 23.22 5.22
N GLU A 56 -8.11 22.65 6.30
CA GLU A 56 -6.68 22.73 6.65
C GLU A 56 -5.81 21.76 5.83
N ALA A 57 -6.42 20.76 5.18
CA ALA A 57 -5.69 19.82 4.36
C ALA A 57 -5.23 20.46 3.04
N LYS A 58 -4.07 20.01 2.55
CA LYS A 58 -3.66 20.31 1.20
C LYS A 58 -4.37 19.36 0.24
N THR A 59 -5.39 19.82 -0.46
CA THR A 59 -6.05 19.05 -1.53
C THR A 59 -5.37 19.31 -2.89
N ILE A 60 -5.07 18.23 -3.63
CA ILE A 60 -4.48 18.24 -4.96
C ILE A 60 -5.36 17.37 -5.87
N ILE A 61 -6.09 17.99 -6.80
CA ILE A 61 -7.01 17.28 -7.70
C ILE A 61 -6.33 17.06 -9.04
N LYS A 62 -6.31 15.81 -9.51
CA LYS A 62 -5.77 15.43 -10.81
C LYS A 62 -6.87 15.42 -11.87
N LYS A 63 -6.49 15.59 -13.15
CA LYS A 63 -7.41 15.55 -14.30
C LYS A 63 -7.66 14.12 -14.79
N GLU A 64 -6.87 13.16 -14.36
CA GLU A 64 -6.95 11.74 -14.73
C GLU A 64 -6.61 10.85 -13.52
N ASN A 65 -7.05 9.61 -13.54
CA ASN A 65 -6.62 8.64 -12.54
C ASN A 65 -5.15 8.29 -12.75
N VAL A 66 -4.30 8.78 -11.85
CA VAL A 66 -2.84 8.61 -11.89
C VAL A 66 -2.36 7.32 -11.24
N GLY A 67 -3.24 6.56 -10.58
CA GLY A 67 -2.90 5.38 -9.81
C GLY A 67 -2.35 5.68 -8.41
N PHE A 68 -2.15 4.62 -7.63
CA PHE A 68 -1.75 4.75 -6.24
C PHE A 68 -0.31 5.27 -6.11
N ALA A 69 0.66 4.62 -6.76
CA ALA A 69 2.08 4.97 -6.66
C ALA A 69 2.36 6.44 -7.01
N ARG A 70 1.82 6.92 -8.13
CA ARG A 70 2.00 8.32 -8.55
C ARG A 70 1.24 9.29 -7.64
N GLY A 71 0.05 8.89 -7.17
CA GLY A 71 -0.70 9.67 -6.19
C GLY A 71 0.10 9.87 -4.91
N CYS A 72 0.68 8.80 -4.36
CA CYS A 72 1.58 8.86 -3.20
C CYS A 72 2.79 9.77 -3.45
N ASN A 73 3.45 9.64 -4.60
CA ASN A 73 4.63 10.45 -4.93
C ASN A 73 4.30 11.95 -4.98
N ILE A 74 3.13 12.33 -5.49
CA ILE A 74 2.69 13.74 -5.48
C ILE A 74 2.59 14.27 -4.05
N GLY A 75 2.03 13.47 -3.13
CA GLY A 75 1.94 13.82 -1.71
C GLY A 75 3.32 13.86 -1.02
N ILE A 76 4.16 12.87 -1.30
CA ILE A 76 5.56 12.78 -0.80
C ILE A 76 6.35 14.03 -1.22
N GLU A 77 6.30 14.42 -2.48
CA GLU A 77 7.02 15.60 -2.96
C GLU A 77 6.50 16.90 -2.33
N TYR A 78 5.21 16.98 -2.03
CA TYR A 78 4.69 18.09 -1.25
C TYR A 78 5.25 18.11 0.19
N ALA A 79 5.26 16.97 0.86
CA ALA A 79 5.79 16.83 2.23
C ALA A 79 7.29 17.16 2.29
N LYS A 80 8.09 16.71 1.32
CA LYS A 80 9.51 17.06 1.20
C LYS A 80 9.74 18.55 1.10
N ARG A 81 8.98 19.24 0.24
CA ARG A 81 9.07 20.72 0.11
C ARG A 81 8.69 21.45 1.39
N LYS A 82 7.83 20.86 2.20
CA LYS A 82 7.41 21.40 3.51
C LYS A 82 8.33 20.99 4.65
N LYS A 83 9.44 20.29 4.35
CA LYS A 83 10.44 19.84 5.33
C LYS A 83 9.80 18.96 6.42
N ALA A 84 8.92 18.05 6.04
CA ALA A 84 8.34 17.05 6.94
C ALA A 84 9.45 16.22 7.61
N ASP A 85 9.24 15.75 8.83
CA ASP A 85 10.09 14.72 9.44
C ASP A 85 9.70 13.33 8.95
N TYR A 86 8.39 13.09 8.79
CA TYR A 86 7.82 11.82 8.38
C TYR A 86 6.75 12.00 7.30
N VAL A 87 6.63 10.97 6.47
CA VAL A 87 5.46 10.75 5.61
C VAL A 87 4.74 9.51 6.08
N LEU A 88 3.44 9.62 6.34
CA LEU A 88 2.53 8.50 6.57
C LEU A 88 1.73 8.27 5.29
N LEU A 89 2.02 7.18 4.57
CA LEU A 89 1.13 6.70 3.51
C LEU A 89 -0.04 5.98 4.18
N LEU A 90 -1.26 6.35 3.82
CA LEU A 90 -2.45 5.85 4.48
C LEU A 90 -3.62 5.76 3.49
N ASN A 91 -4.32 4.63 3.50
CA ASN A 91 -5.53 4.46 2.70
C ASN A 91 -6.72 5.18 3.33
N ILE A 92 -7.61 5.73 2.51
CA ILE A 92 -8.81 6.43 2.98
C ILE A 92 -9.93 5.49 3.46
N ASP A 93 -9.89 4.22 3.09
CA ASP A 93 -10.84 3.19 3.52
C ASP A 93 -10.43 2.53 4.84
N THR A 94 -9.85 3.33 5.73
CA THR A 94 -9.38 2.92 7.06
C THR A 94 -10.06 3.71 8.17
N VAL A 95 -10.15 3.09 9.35
CA VAL A 95 -10.55 3.73 10.62
C VAL A 95 -9.43 3.49 11.62
N LEU A 96 -8.88 4.55 12.17
CA LEU A 96 -7.69 4.55 12.98
C LEU A 96 -8.03 4.44 14.47
N ASP A 97 -7.22 3.72 15.23
CA ASP A 97 -7.21 3.85 16.68
C ASP A 97 -6.63 5.22 17.08
N ASN A 98 -7.09 5.76 18.19
CA ASN A 98 -6.79 7.13 18.59
C ASN A 98 -5.29 7.42 18.79
N ASN A 99 -4.50 6.42 19.15
CA ASN A 99 -3.05 6.53 19.38
C ASN A 99 -2.18 6.05 18.20
N LEU A 100 -2.79 5.77 17.02
CA LEU A 100 -2.07 5.17 15.90
C LEU A 100 -0.83 5.96 15.51
N ILE A 101 -0.98 7.25 15.25
CA ILE A 101 0.14 8.09 14.78
C ILE A 101 1.20 8.24 15.86
N GLU A 102 0.79 8.40 17.10
CA GLU A 102 1.70 8.53 18.25
C GLU A 102 2.60 7.29 18.41
N GLU A 103 2.00 6.11 18.39
CA GLU A 103 2.75 4.85 18.49
C GLU A 103 3.68 4.64 17.29
N LEU A 104 3.23 4.92 16.07
CA LEU A 104 4.10 4.81 14.90
C LEU A 104 5.31 5.76 14.99
N VAL A 105 5.10 7.02 15.39
CA VAL A 105 6.20 7.99 15.54
C VAL A 105 7.18 7.55 16.61
N LYS A 106 6.70 7.06 17.75
CA LYS A 106 7.51 6.54 18.86
C LYS A 106 8.48 5.43 18.42
N TYR A 107 8.02 4.52 17.58
CA TYR A 107 8.83 3.37 17.13
C TYR A 107 9.62 3.61 15.83
N SER A 108 9.39 4.72 15.14
CA SER A 108 10.11 5.08 13.90
C SER A 108 11.47 5.77 14.14
N GLU A 109 11.91 5.88 15.38
CA GLU A 109 13.23 6.44 15.71
C GLU A 109 14.36 5.62 15.06
N GLY A 110 15.47 6.29 14.69
CA GLY A 110 16.61 5.64 14.02
C GLY A 110 16.37 5.28 12.54
N GLU A 111 15.53 6.06 11.85
CA GLU A 111 15.23 5.89 10.41
C GLU A 111 14.52 4.56 10.07
N ARG A 112 13.71 4.05 10.98
CA ARG A 112 12.92 2.84 10.74
C ARG A 112 11.63 3.16 10.00
N VAL A 113 11.26 2.31 9.06
CA VAL A 113 9.92 2.28 8.46
C VAL A 113 9.03 1.39 9.32
N VAL A 114 7.87 1.88 9.70
CA VAL A 114 6.98 1.15 10.62
C VAL A 114 5.56 1.06 10.06
N SER A 115 4.88 -0.04 10.37
CA SER A 115 3.50 -0.32 9.96
C SER A 115 2.72 -0.90 11.13
N PRO A 116 1.44 -0.53 11.31
CA PRO A 116 0.62 -0.97 12.43
C PRO A 116 0.01 -2.35 12.17
N LYS A 117 -0.69 -2.88 13.18
CA LYS A 117 -1.66 -3.96 13.03
C LYS A 117 -2.87 -3.45 12.23
N ILE A 118 -3.30 -4.24 11.25
CA ILE A 118 -4.45 -3.90 10.42
C ILE A 118 -5.48 -5.01 10.52
N TYR A 119 -6.69 -4.65 10.93
CA TYR A 119 -7.83 -5.56 11.01
C TYR A 119 -8.69 -5.48 9.73
N SER A 120 -9.28 -6.59 9.33
CA SER A 120 -10.24 -6.66 8.22
C SER A 120 -11.69 -6.42 8.65
N THR A 121 -11.98 -6.55 9.94
CA THR A 121 -13.29 -6.41 10.53
C THR A 121 -13.34 -5.30 11.57
N ARG A 122 -14.52 -4.70 11.75
CA ARG A 122 -14.71 -3.58 12.68
C ARG A 122 -14.57 -3.97 14.14
N ASP A 123 -14.94 -5.20 14.45
CA ASP A 123 -14.82 -5.79 15.79
C ASP A 123 -13.39 -6.20 16.14
N LYS A 124 -12.45 -6.03 15.20
CA LYS A 124 -11.02 -6.33 15.34
C LYS A 124 -10.71 -7.80 15.69
N VAL A 125 -11.53 -8.72 15.21
CA VAL A 125 -11.30 -10.16 15.39
C VAL A 125 -10.33 -10.69 14.35
N ASP A 126 -10.50 -10.27 13.07
CA ASP A 126 -9.69 -10.79 11.96
C ASP A 126 -8.53 -9.83 11.64
N ILE A 127 -7.30 -10.30 11.83
CA ILE A 127 -6.10 -9.58 11.41
C ILE A 127 -5.94 -9.73 9.90
N TRP A 128 -5.98 -8.61 9.18
CA TRP A 128 -5.66 -8.56 7.75
C TRP A 128 -4.15 -8.46 7.53
N TYR A 129 -3.43 -7.74 8.41
CA TYR A 129 -1.98 -7.60 8.35
C TYR A 129 -1.42 -7.48 9.78
N GLY A 130 -0.60 -8.44 10.14
CA GLY A 130 0.16 -8.50 11.40
C GLY A 130 1.67 -8.47 11.17
N GLY A 131 2.11 -7.77 10.12
CA GLY A 131 3.45 -7.86 9.58
C GLY A 131 3.50 -8.80 8.37
N GLY A 132 4.67 -8.92 7.75
CA GLY A 132 4.81 -9.81 6.60
C GLY A 132 6.23 -9.96 6.09
N ASP A 133 6.42 -11.01 5.29
CA ASP A 133 7.69 -11.30 4.65
C ASP A 133 7.57 -11.47 3.14
N LEU A 134 8.59 -11.01 2.44
CA LEU A 134 8.76 -11.23 1.01
C LEU A 134 9.35 -12.61 0.74
N ASN A 135 8.71 -13.34 -0.15
CA ASN A 135 9.23 -14.62 -0.64
C ASN A 135 10.06 -14.39 -1.90
N TYR A 136 11.36 -14.53 -1.77
CA TYR A 136 12.33 -14.32 -2.86
C TYR A 136 12.29 -15.36 -3.98
N GLU A 137 11.64 -16.52 -3.75
CA GLU A 137 11.40 -17.51 -4.80
C GLU A 137 10.26 -17.11 -5.70
N THR A 138 9.18 -16.56 -5.11
CA THR A 138 7.93 -16.31 -5.82
C THR A 138 7.72 -14.85 -6.19
N GLY A 139 8.38 -13.91 -5.50
CA GLY A 139 8.12 -12.49 -5.61
C GLY A 139 6.75 -12.08 -5.06
N CYS A 140 6.18 -12.88 -4.18
CA CYS A 140 4.96 -12.55 -3.44
C CYS A 140 5.32 -12.29 -1.98
N HIS A 141 4.55 -11.44 -1.31
CA HIS A 141 4.61 -11.36 0.14
C HIS A 141 3.67 -12.37 0.80
N ALA A 142 4.01 -12.79 2.00
CA ALA A 142 3.13 -13.48 2.93
C ALA A 142 2.85 -12.53 4.08
N GLN A 143 1.59 -12.24 4.32
CA GLN A 143 1.16 -11.46 5.49
C GLN A 143 0.85 -12.42 6.64
N TYR A 144 1.13 -11.99 7.85
CA TYR A 144 0.78 -12.76 9.03
C TYR A 144 -0.65 -12.43 9.44
N HIS A 145 -1.50 -13.47 9.50
CA HIS A 145 -2.92 -13.38 9.84
C HIS A 145 -3.22 -14.15 11.13
N ASP A 146 -2.22 -14.46 11.94
CA ASP A 146 -2.35 -15.42 13.01
C ASP A 146 -2.97 -14.80 14.26
N GLU A 147 -4.12 -15.34 14.70
CA GLU A 147 -4.75 -15.00 15.99
C GLU A 147 -3.81 -15.23 17.19
N ARG A 148 -2.77 -16.06 17.04
CA ARG A 148 -1.74 -16.25 18.06
C ARG A 148 -0.95 -14.97 18.30
N LEU A 149 -0.89 -14.04 17.33
CA LEU A 149 -0.30 -12.71 17.53
C LEU A 149 -1.03 -11.88 18.59
N GLU A 150 -2.24 -12.28 19.00
CA GLU A 150 -2.99 -11.64 20.08
C GLU A 150 -2.84 -12.38 21.43
N LYS A 151 -2.57 -13.68 21.40
CA LYS A 151 -2.61 -14.54 22.61
C LYS A 151 -1.26 -14.76 23.26
N GLU A 152 -0.22 -14.75 22.48
CA GLU A 152 1.14 -14.84 22.99
C GLU A 152 1.68 -13.42 23.01
N ASN A 153 2.09 -12.89 24.15
CA ASN A 153 2.87 -11.67 24.31
C ASN A 153 3.99 -11.59 23.27
N PHE A 154 3.64 -11.61 22.00
CA PHE A 154 4.50 -11.26 20.90
C PHE A 154 4.85 -9.80 21.14
N ASP A 155 5.87 -9.63 21.88
CA ASP A 155 6.51 -8.36 22.08
C ASP A 155 7.21 -8.01 20.76
N LEU A 156 6.77 -7.51 19.92
CA LEU A 156 5.74 -6.93 19.55
C LEU A 156 6.02 -5.87 18.53
N CYS A 157 7.21 -5.44 18.45
CA CYS A 157 7.82 -4.69 17.39
C CYS A 157 8.90 -5.58 16.78
N HIS A 158 8.55 -6.50 15.89
CA HIS A 158 9.54 -7.36 15.24
C HIS A 158 9.92 -6.84 13.86
N GLU A 159 11.11 -7.18 13.43
CA GLU A 159 11.60 -6.91 12.08
C GLU A 159 10.79 -7.72 11.06
N ILE A 160 10.39 -7.05 9.99
CA ILE A 160 9.64 -7.62 8.87
C ILE A 160 10.38 -7.32 7.56
N THR A 161 10.06 -8.03 6.49
CA THR A 161 10.66 -7.76 5.18
C THR A 161 9.66 -7.19 4.17
N PHE A 162 8.40 -7.05 4.57
CA PHE A 162 7.32 -6.44 3.80
C PHE A 162 6.49 -5.48 4.67
N VAL A 163 6.28 -4.27 4.19
CA VAL A 163 5.36 -3.28 4.77
C VAL A 163 4.22 -3.00 3.81
N SER A 164 2.98 -3.00 4.32
CA SER A 164 1.80 -2.76 3.50
C SER A 164 1.64 -1.27 3.15
N GLY A 165 1.36 -0.99 1.88
CA GLY A 165 0.98 0.33 1.41
C GLY A 165 -0.31 0.89 2.01
N CYS A 166 -1.11 0.05 2.69
CA CYS A 166 -2.30 0.49 3.39
C CYS A 166 -1.99 1.51 4.51
N CYS A 167 -0.92 1.26 5.28
CA CYS A 167 -0.46 2.19 6.32
C CYS A 167 1.04 1.96 6.59
N MET A 168 1.89 2.91 6.20
CA MET A 168 3.32 2.89 6.53
C MET A 168 3.84 4.28 6.85
N LEU A 169 4.52 4.42 7.98
CA LEU A 169 5.22 5.64 8.37
C LEU A 169 6.69 5.55 7.93
N ILE A 170 7.13 6.53 7.16
CA ILE A 170 8.46 6.55 6.53
C ILE A 170 9.17 7.83 6.94
N PRO A 171 10.37 7.77 7.56
CA PRO A 171 11.20 8.94 7.77
C PRO A 171 11.56 9.61 6.44
N ILE A 172 11.51 10.93 6.41
CA ILE A 172 11.76 11.68 5.16
C ILE A 172 13.18 11.45 4.61
N GLU A 173 14.14 11.21 5.48
CA GLU A 173 15.53 10.92 5.08
C GLU A 173 15.64 9.55 4.37
N VAL A 174 14.84 8.58 4.80
CA VAL A 174 14.72 7.30 4.10
C VAL A 174 14.16 7.50 2.69
N ILE A 175 13.10 8.31 2.55
CA ILE A 175 12.54 8.63 1.22
C ILE A 175 13.56 9.36 0.33
N LYS A 176 14.36 10.25 0.88
CA LYS A 176 15.42 10.94 0.11
C LYS A 176 16.49 9.98 -0.42
N ARG A 177 16.83 8.94 0.35
CA ARG A 177 17.82 7.92 0.01
C ARG A 177 17.26 6.87 -0.94
N VAL A 178 16.07 6.34 -0.65
CA VAL A 178 15.46 5.22 -1.39
C VAL A 178 14.65 5.67 -2.59
N GLY A 179 14.13 6.90 -2.56
CA GLY A 179 13.17 7.42 -3.53
C GLY A 179 11.71 7.13 -3.14
N GLY A 180 10.78 7.63 -3.95
CA GLY A 180 9.34 7.35 -3.81
C GLY A 180 8.93 5.99 -4.40
N LEU A 181 7.64 5.75 -4.55
CA LEU A 181 7.10 4.54 -5.18
C LEU A 181 7.41 4.52 -6.69
N ASP A 182 7.56 3.33 -7.27
CA ASP A 182 7.76 3.19 -8.71
C ASP A 182 6.42 3.32 -9.46
N GLU A 183 6.23 4.42 -10.16
CA GLU A 183 4.99 4.77 -10.86
C GLU A 183 4.61 3.79 -12.00
N LYS A 184 5.54 2.92 -12.42
CA LYS A 184 5.27 1.88 -13.41
C LYS A 184 4.27 0.83 -12.92
N TYR A 185 4.12 0.67 -11.60
CA TYR A 185 3.14 -0.28 -11.06
C TYR A 185 1.69 0.17 -11.26
N PHE A 186 1.39 1.44 -11.19
CA PHE A 186 0.04 2.02 -11.17
C PHE A 186 -0.75 1.65 -9.90
N MET A 187 -0.86 0.36 -9.58
CA MET A 187 -1.45 -0.23 -8.37
C MET A 187 -0.95 -1.65 -8.18
N TYR A 188 -0.82 -2.11 -6.94
CA TYR A 188 -0.30 -3.40 -6.52
C TYR A 188 1.18 -3.63 -6.83
N TYR A 189 1.88 -4.28 -5.91
CA TYR A 189 3.33 -4.55 -5.96
C TYR A 189 4.23 -3.32 -5.81
N ASP A 190 3.66 -2.15 -5.69
CA ASP A 190 4.40 -0.92 -5.43
C ASP A 190 4.96 -0.88 -4.00
N ASP A 191 4.25 -1.45 -3.03
CA ASP A 191 4.68 -1.67 -1.65
C ASP A 191 5.69 -2.83 -1.53
N ASP A 192 5.52 -3.92 -2.27
CA ASP A 192 6.55 -4.98 -2.39
C ASP A 192 7.87 -4.42 -2.94
N ASP A 193 7.79 -3.63 -4.01
CA ASP A 193 8.96 -2.97 -4.61
C ASP A 193 9.65 -2.02 -3.62
N MET A 194 8.86 -1.23 -2.92
CA MET A 194 9.39 -0.28 -1.95
C MET A 194 10.06 -0.99 -0.77
N SER A 195 9.45 -2.07 -0.28
CA SER A 195 10.02 -2.92 0.77
C SER A 195 11.37 -3.55 0.36
N LEU A 196 11.47 -4.03 -0.88
CA LEU A 196 12.75 -4.54 -1.43
C LEU A 196 13.81 -3.45 -1.52
N ARG A 197 13.44 -2.22 -1.88
CA ARG A 197 14.39 -1.10 -1.93
C ARG A 197 14.81 -0.66 -0.54
N PHE A 198 13.91 -0.63 0.44
CA PHE A 198 14.27 -0.40 1.85
C PHE A 198 15.32 -1.40 2.30
N ARG A 199 15.07 -2.70 2.06
CA ARG A 199 16.02 -3.74 2.44
C ARG A 199 17.38 -3.61 1.76
N LYS A 200 17.43 -3.27 0.47
CA LYS A 200 18.69 -3.04 -0.26
C LYS A 200 19.51 -1.91 0.34
N GLU A 201 18.86 -0.90 0.87
CA GLU A 201 19.50 0.27 1.50
C GLU A 201 19.72 0.07 3.02
N GLY A 202 19.51 -1.14 3.54
CA GLY A 202 19.70 -1.44 4.95
C GLY A 202 18.73 -0.73 5.89
N VAL A 203 17.56 -0.32 5.37
CA VAL A 203 16.49 0.30 6.17
C VAL A 203 15.74 -0.78 6.92
N GLU A 204 15.68 -0.65 8.23
CA GLU A 204 14.91 -1.54 9.08
C GLU A 204 13.41 -1.29 8.91
N MET A 205 12.63 -2.35 8.75
CA MET A 205 11.18 -2.31 8.71
C MET A 205 10.61 -3.04 9.92
N ARG A 206 9.64 -2.43 10.61
CA ARG A 206 9.04 -3.04 11.80
C ARG A 206 7.51 -3.02 11.78
N TYR A 207 6.95 -4.09 12.24
CA TYR A 207 5.55 -4.20 12.64
C TYR A 207 5.37 -3.69 14.06
N ILE A 208 4.35 -2.84 14.30
CA ILE A 208 4.06 -2.23 15.60
C ILE A 208 2.72 -2.74 16.12
N TYR A 209 2.79 -3.63 17.11
CA TYR A 209 1.62 -4.27 17.70
C TYR A 209 0.69 -3.28 18.43
N SER A 210 1.25 -2.30 19.15
CA SER A 210 0.49 -1.34 19.96
C SER A 210 -0.22 -0.25 19.14
N SER A 211 0.00 -0.25 17.82
CA SER A 211 -0.64 0.65 16.87
C SER A 211 -1.58 -0.13 15.98
N SER A 212 -2.84 0.26 15.87
CA SER A 212 -3.79 -0.49 15.03
C SER A 212 -4.78 0.41 14.27
N LEU A 213 -5.30 -0.16 13.19
CA LEU A 213 -6.40 0.38 12.42
C LEU A 213 -7.29 -0.74 11.87
N TRP A 214 -8.50 -0.38 11.48
CA TRP A 214 -9.41 -1.23 10.72
C TRP A 214 -9.43 -0.79 9.26
N HIS A 215 -9.11 -1.70 8.33
CA HIS A 215 -9.20 -1.50 6.89
C HIS A 215 -10.51 -2.08 6.38
N LYS A 216 -11.37 -1.26 5.79
CA LYS A 216 -12.68 -1.68 5.25
C LYS A 216 -12.48 -2.54 3.99
N VAL A 217 -11.79 -3.67 4.14
CA VAL A 217 -11.53 -4.64 3.07
C VAL A 217 -12.88 -5.15 2.55
N GLY A 218 -13.31 -4.70 1.42
CA GLY A 218 -14.62 -5.05 0.88
C GLY A 218 -15.18 -4.00 -0.06
N GLY A 219 -14.61 -2.83 -0.02
CA GLY A 219 -15.13 -1.70 -0.77
C GLY A 219 -14.90 -1.79 -2.26
N SER A 220 -13.70 -2.07 -2.68
CA SER A 220 -13.38 -2.07 -4.11
C SER A 220 -12.87 -3.42 -4.62
N TYR A 221 -12.14 -4.21 -3.79
CA TYR A 221 -11.43 -5.40 -4.30
C TYR A 221 -11.27 -6.55 -3.29
N ALA A 222 -12.04 -6.58 -2.22
CA ALA A 222 -11.91 -7.55 -1.13
C ALA A 222 -11.98 -9.00 -1.59
N GLY A 223 -10.84 -9.66 -1.63
CA GLY A 223 -10.72 -11.11 -1.73
C GLY A 223 -11.39 -11.79 -2.93
N LYS A 224 -12.18 -11.06 -3.69
CA LYS A 224 -12.79 -11.58 -4.91
C LYS A 224 -11.85 -11.40 -6.07
N LYS A 225 -11.49 -12.48 -6.72
CA LYS A 225 -10.85 -12.43 -8.02
C LYS A 225 -11.64 -11.48 -8.92
N ASN A 226 -10.99 -10.45 -9.41
CA ASN A 226 -11.55 -9.58 -10.42
C ASN A 226 -10.56 -9.39 -11.57
N ILE A 227 -11.07 -8.98 -12.68
CA ILE A 227 -10.34 -8.80 -13.93
C ILE A 227 -9.11 -7.91 -13.75
N LEU A 228 -9.30 -6.78 -13.06
CA LEU A 228 -8.26 -5.77 -12.85
C LEU A 228 -7.13 -6.33 -11.96
N THR A 229 -7.50 -7.04 -10.90
CA THR A 229 -6.54 -7.68 -9.98
C THR A 229 -5.71 -8.72 -10.74
N GLU A 230 -6.33 -9.62 -11.50
CA GLU A 230 -5.60 -10.68 -12.23
C GLU A 230 -4.62 -10.11 -13.24
N TYR A 231 -4.98 -9.03 -13.94
CA TYR A 231 -4.08 -8.35 -14.87
C TYR A 231 -2.87 -7.72 -14.16
N TYR A 232 -3.13 -6.84 -13.18
CA TYR A 232 -2.05 -6.10 -12.52
C TYR A 232 -1.15 -7.02 -11.68
N PHE A 233 -1.72 -7.97 -10.94
CA PHE A 233 -0.93 -8.96 -10.19
C PHE A 233 0.00 -9.76 -11.10
N THR A 234 -0.49 -10.21 -12.25
CA THR A 234 0.33 -10.96 -13.21
C THR A 234 1.47 -10.10 -13.76
N ARG A 235 1.14 -8.92 -14.32
CA ARG A 235 2.13 -8.04 -14.95
C ARG A 235 3.15 -7.53 -13.96
N ASN A 236 2.68 -7.04 -12.82
CA ASN A 236 3.51 -6.36 -11.84
C ASN A 236 4.42 -7.33 -11.09
N ARG A 237 3.95 -8.55 -10.79
CA ARG A 237 4.80 -9.61 -10.24
C ARG A 237 6.00 -9.92 -11.15
N LEU A 238 5.76 -10.07 -12.44
CA LEU A 238 6.83 -10.31 -13.40
C LEU A 238 7.81 -9.12 -13.48
N TYR A 239 7.28 -7.90 -13.41
CA TYR A 239 8.11 -6.70 -13.37
C TYR A 239 8.95 -6.62 -12.10
N LEU A 240 8.38 -6.91 -10.92
CA LEU A 240 9.10 -6.98 -9.65
C LEU A 240 10.26 -7.98 -9.73
N MET A 241 9.98 -9.21 -10.17
CA MET A 241 10.98 -10.28 -10.31
C MET A 241 12.11 -9.88 -11.27
N LYS A 242 11.80 -9.21 -12.38
CA LYS A 242 12.78 -8.73 -13.34
C LYS A 242 13.62 -7.58 -12.77
N LYS A 243 12.97 -6.62 -12.12
CA LYS A 243 13.61 -5.42 -11.54
C LYS A 243 14.60 -5.78 -10.44
N HIS A 244 14.24 -6.76 -9.61
CA HIS A 244 15.03 -7.21 -8.47
C HIS A 244 15.73 -8.55 -8.68
N LYS A 245 16.05 -8.89 -9.94
CA LYS A 245 16.66 -10.18 -10.33
C LYS A 245 17.97 -10.52 -9.60
N ASP A 246 18.63 -9.51 -9.06
CA ASP A 246 19.88 -9.62 -8.29
C ASP A 246 19.70 -10.27 -6.91
N ILE A 247 18.50 -10.20 -6.36
CA ILE A 247 18.15 -10.79 -5.06
C ILE A 247 17.07 -11.88 -5.14
N MET A 248 16.33 -11.95 -6.26
CA MET A 248 15.33 -13.00 -6.47
C MET A 248 16.03 -14.33 -6.78
N ARG A 249 15.56 -15.41 -6.15
CA ARG A 249 16.12 -16.75 -6.29
C ARG A 249 15.57 -17.50 -7.52
N THR A 250 14.48 -17.01 -8.09
CA THR A 250 13.82 -17.60 -9.28
C THR A 250 13.79 -16.58 -10.41
N SER A 251 13.99 -17.02 -11.65
CA SER A 251 13.90 -16.13 -12.80
C SER A 251 12.44 -15.75 -13.11
N TYR A 252 12.22 -14.52 -13.56
CA TYR A 252 10.90 -14.07 -13.98
C TYR A 252 10.31 -14.88 -15.15
N HIS A 253 11.15 -15.51 -15.96
CA HIS A 253 10.69 -16.43 -17.03
C HIS A 253 10.06 -17.69 -16.45
N LYS A 254 10.66 -18.27 -15.38
CA LYS A 254 10.09 -19.42 -14.70
C LYS A 254 8.77 -19.05 -14.05
N ILE A 255 8.69 -17.88 -13.40
CA ILE A 255 7.44 -17.38 -12.82
C ILE A 255 6.36 -17.16 -13.89
N ALA A 256 6.72 -16.62 -15.05
CA ALA A 256 5.77 -16.45 -16.16
C ALA A 256 5.21 -17.81 -16.64
N LYS A 257 6.07 -18.85 -16.73
CA LYS A 257 5.65 -20.21 -17.07
C LYS A 257 4.71 -20.77 -16.00
N GLU A 258 5.04 -20.62 -14.72
CA GLU A 258 4.19 -21.10 -13.61
C GLU A 258 2.82 -20.41 -13.61
N ILE A 259 2.78 -19.08 -13.81
CA ILE A 259 1.53 -18.33 -13.94
C ILE A 259 0.70 -18.87 -15.11
N PHE A 260 1.31 -19.09 -16.26
CA PHE A 260 0.63 -19.62 -17.42
C PHE A 260 0.07 -21.04 -17.14
N GLU A 261 0.88 -21.92 -16.58
CA GLU A 261 0.45 -23.28 -16.26
C GLU A 261 -0.71 -23.31 -15.25
N GLN A 262 -0.65 -22.51 -14.21
CA GLN A 262 -1.64 -22.52 -13.14
C GLN A 262 -2.92 -21.76 -13.50
N LYS A 263 -2.78 -20.56 -14.09
CA LYS A 263 -3.91 -19.64 -14.30
C LYS A 263 -4.52 -19.70 -15.70
N VAL A 264 -3.84 -20.33 -16.66
CA VAL A 264 -4.31 -20.48 -18.04
C VAL A 264 -4.56 -21.95 -18.37
N TYR A 265 -3.54 -22.81 -18.29
CA TYR A 265 -3.65 -24.20 -18.68
C TYR A 265 -4.51 -25.03 -17.72
N LYS A 266 -4.31 -24.85 -16.39
CA LYS A 266 -5.06 -25.57 -15.34
C LYS A 266 -6.26 -24.78 -14.80
N ALA A 267 -6.69 -23.71 -15.49
CA ALA A 267 -7.80 -22.89 -15.03
C ALA A 267 -9.10 -23.67 -14.90
N GLY A 268 -9.70 -23.65 -13.72
CA GLY A 268 -11.02 -24.24 -13.48
C GLY A 268 -12.12 -23.49 -14.24
N ALA A 269 -13.30 -24.07 -14.31
CA ALA A 269 -14.44 -23.48 -15.04
C ALA A 269 -14.73 -22.03 -14.64
N ASN A 270 -14.68 -21.74 -13.34
CA ASN A 270 -14.95 -20.40 -12.78
C ASN A 270 -13.82 -19.40 -13.05
N ASP A 271 -12.62 -19.86 -13.39
CA ASP A 271 -11.45 -19.01 -13.60
C ASP A 271 -11.20 -18.67 -15.08
N LYS A 272 -11.86 -19.37 -15.99
CA LYS A 272 -11.68 -19.18 -17.46
C LYS A 272 -11.92 -17.73 -17.90
N GLN A 273 -12.82 -17.03 -17.25
CA GLN A 273 -13.11 -15.62 -17.53
C GLN A 273 -11.91 -14.69 -17.31
N TYR A 274 -10.94 -15.07 -16.46
CA TYR A 274 -9.74 -14.28 -16.16
C TYR A 274 -8.58 -14.53 -17.10
N ILE A 275 -8.60 -15.64 -17.87
CA ILE A 275 -7.51 -16.04 -18.78
C ILE A 275 -7.06 -14.91 -19.72
N PRO A 276 -7.96 -14.17 -20.41
CA PRO A 276 -7.53 -13.08 -21.31
C PRO A 276 -6.72 -12.00 -20.59
N TYR A 277 -7.03 -11.72 -19.33
CA TYR A 277 -6.38 -10.68 -18.53
C TYR A 277 -5.02 -11.14 -17.99
N VAL A 278 -4.90 -12.41 -17.61
CA VAL A 278 -3.61 -13.03 -17.25
C VAL A 278 -2.67 -13.01 -18.47
N LEU A 279 -3.14 -13.49 -19.64
CA LEU A 279 -2.36 -13.46 -20.87
C LEU A 279 -1.96 -12.04 -21.26
N ARG A 280 -2.87 -11.09 -21.13
CA ARG A 280 -2.56 -9.68 -21.39
C ARG A 280 -1.51 -9.13 -20.44
N GLY A 281 -1.58 -9.49 -19.14
CA GLY A 281 -0.57 -9.11 -18.15
C GLY A 281 0.82 -9.63 -18.51
N ILE A 282 0.92 -10.90 -18.92
CA ILE A 282 2.17 -11.50 -19.41
C ILE A 282 2.68 -10.74 -20.65
N CYS A 283 1.84 -10.55 -21.66
CA CYS A 283 2.21 -9.87 -22.90
C CYS A 283 2.68 -8.44 -22.64
N ASP A 284 1.90 -7.63 -21.91
CA ASP A 284 2.22 -6.24 -21.62
C ASP A 284 3.55 -6.12 -20.85
N PHE A 285 3.85 -7.06 -19.94
CA PHE A 285 5.15 -7.14 -19.29
C PHE A 285 6.31 -7.36 -20.29
N TYR A 286 6.18 -8.35 -21.19
CA TYR A 286 7.27 -8.67 -22.14
C TYR A 286 7.50 -7.56 -23.17
N ILE A 287 6.46 -6.84 -23.59
CA ILE A 287 6.60 -5.68 -24.48
C ILE A 287 6.91 -4.37 -23.74
N GLY A 288 7.09 -4.41 -22.41
CA GLY A 288 7.47 -3.25 -21.59
C GLY A 288 6.35 -2.25 -21.33
N LYS A 289 5.09 -2.64 -21.53
CA LYS A 289 3.92 -1.77 -21.31
C LYS A 289 3.52 -1.76 -19.85
N MET A 290 3.98 -0.76 -19.13
CA MET A 290 3.75 -0.57 -17.70
C MET A 290 2.78 0.61 -17.43
N GLY A 291 2.51 0.90 -16.15
CA GLY A 291 1.60 1.98 -15.75
C GLY A 291 0.13 1.61 -15.92
N LYS A 292 -0.72 2.61 -16.16
CA LYS A 292 -2.17 2.41 -16.34
C LYS A 292 -2.46 1.56 -17.58
N SER A 293 -3.25 0.51 -17.40
CA SER A 293 -3.70 -0.30 -18.54
C SER A 293 -4.59 0.50 -19.47
N SER A 294 -4.41 0.30 -20.78
CA SER A 294 -5.32 0.82 -21.81
C SER A 294 -6.58 -0.05 -21.99
N CYS A 295 -6.64 -1.22 -21.35
CA CYS A 295 -7.84 -2.05 -21.38
C CYS A 295 -8.96 -1.37 -20.59
N LYS A 296 -10.16 -1.37 -21.14
CA LYS A 296 -11.38 -1.13 -20.36
C LYS A 296 -11.67 -2.43 -19.62
N PHE A 297 -11.63 -2.38 -18.29
CA PHE A 297 -11.96 -3.48 -17.41
C PHE A 297 -13.41 -3.40 -16.96
#